data_bc05a32f0b99857f341e18f77985835f
#
_entry.id   bc05a32f0b99857f341e18f77985835f
#
_cell.length_a   1.000
_cell.length_b   1.000
_cell.length_c   1.000
_cell.angle_alpha   90.00
_cell.angle_beta   90.00
_cell.angle_gamma   90.00
#
_symmetry.space_group_name_H-M   'P 1'
#
loop_
_entity.id
_entity.type
_entity.pdbx_description
1 polymer ?
#
loop_
_entity_poly.entity_id
_entity_poly.type
_entity_poly.pdbx_seq_one_letter_code
_entity_poly.pdbx_strand_id
1 'polypeptide(L)'
;MNGIDIKNDFDSIFLAEAGETFDHVRNDTKLGSLRGIREARFIQCSSDEDIQVGDMLVSAVSGEYFHVTKISYEIVGNTNTSMQAYFLH
;
A
#
# COMPACT_ATOMS: atom_id res chain seq x y z
N MET A 1 19.18 -6.37 12.81
CA MET A 1 17.90 -5.65 12.62
C MET A 1 16.80 -6.67 12.49
N ASN A 2 15.72 -6.54 13.24
CA ASN A 2 14.58 -7.47 13.16
C ASN A 2 13.49 -6.89 12.24
N GLY A 3 12.47 -7.71 11.91
CA GLY A 3 11.40 -7.30 11.01
C GLY A 3 10.54 -6.18 11.54
N ILE A 4 10.41 -6.03 12.86
CA ILE A 4 9.63 -4.95 13.48
C ILE A 4 10.30 -3.61 13.24
N ASP A 5 11.63 -3.53 13.36
CA ASP A 5 12.37 -2.29 13.08
C ASP A 5 12.27 -1.90 11.62
N ILE A 6 12.36 -2.87 10.70
CA ILE A 6 12.21 -2.63 9.26
C ILE A 6 10.81 -2.12 8.94
N LYS A 7 9.77 -2.75 9.52
CA LYS A 7 8.39 -2.32 9.34
C LYS A 7 8.17 -0.90 9.85
N ASN A 8 8.65 -0.58 11.05
CA ASN A 8 8.50 0.74 11.65
C ASN A 8 9.21 1.81 10.83
N ASP A 9 10.40 1.54 10.32
CA ASP A 9 11.14 2.46 9.46
C ASP A 9 10.39 2.67 8.14
N PHE A 10 9.86 1.63 7.54
CA PHE A 10 9.06 1.75 6.32
C PHE A 10 7.84 2.62 6.56
N ASP A 11 7.06 2.31 7.60
CA ASP A 11 5.79 3.01 7.88
C ASP A 11 6.03 4.48 8.26
N SER A 12 7.06 4.78 9.04
CA SER A 12 7.25 6.13 9.59
C SER A 12 8.19 7.02 8.78
N ILE A 13 9.09 6.45 7.99
CA ILE A 13 10.08 7.21 7.23
C ILE A 13 9.80 7.13 5.72
N PHE A 14 9.83 5.94 5.14
CA PHE A 14 9.72 5.80 3.70
C PHE A 14 8.37 6.23 3.17
N LEU A 15 7.28 5.83 3.82
CA LEU A 15 5.93 6.22 3.40
C LEU A 15 5.70 7.72 3.59
N ALA A 16 6.23 8.31 4.64
CA ALA A 16 6.08 9.75 4.90
C ALA A 16 6.83 10.60 3.88
N GLU A 17 8.03 10.18 3.46
CA GLU A 17 8.91 10.97 2.59
C GLU A 17 8.71 10.67 1.11
N ALA A 18 8.60 9.40 0.74
CA ALA A 18 8.55 8.96 -0.66
C ALA A 18 7.13 8.58 -1.12
N GLY A 19 6.20 8.43 -0.21
CA GLY A 19 4.83 8.01 -0.52
C GLY A 19 3.94 9.15 -1.01
N GLU A 20 2.81 8.77 -1.59
CA GLU A 20 1.70 9.68 -1.92
C GLU A 20 0.43 9.17 -1.25
N THR A 21 -0.58 10.02 -1.16
CA THR A 21 -1.87 9.65 -0.58
C THR A 21 -2.77 9.01 -1.63
N PHE A 22 -3.36 7.88 -1.26
CA PHE A 22 -4.38 7.18 -2.06
C PHE A 22 -5.68 7.10 -1.27
N ASP A 23 -6.79 7.29 -1.95
CA ASP A 23 -8.10 6.95 -1.41
C ASP A 23 -8.31 5.45 -1.58
N HIS A 24 -8.76 4.78 -0.53
CA HIS A 24 -9.05 3.34 -0.54
C HIS A 24 -10.54 3.15 -0.74
N VAL A 25 -10.91 2.50 -1.85
CA VAL A 25 -12.30 2.33 -2.27
C VAL A 25 -12.63 0.85 -2.41
N ARG A 26 -13.78 0.46 -1.87
CA ARG A 26 -14.32 -0.91 -1.98
C ARG A 26 -15.81 -0.81 -2.29
N ASN A 27 -16.24 -1.47 -3.38
CA ASN A 27 -17.65 -1.46 -3.80
C ASN A 27 -18.20 -0.03 -3.92
N ASP A 28 -17.46 0.84 -4.58
CA ASP A 28 -17.79 2.26 -4.78
C ASP A 28 -17.88 3.09 -3.49
N THR A 29 -17.45 2.55 -2.36
CA THR A 29 -17.45 3.23 -1.08
C THR A 29 -16.02 3.53 -0.66
N LYS A 30 -15.74 4.80 -0.36
CA LYS A 30 -14.44 5.19 0.20
C LYS A 30 -14.35 4.73 1.66
N LEU A 31 -13.35 3.90 1.95
CA LEU A 31 -13.09 3.39 3.30
C LEU A 31 -12.17 4.30 4.09
N GLY A 32 -11.34 5.09 3.42
CA GLY A 32 -10.37 5.97 4.05
C GLY A 32 -9.26 6.35 3.09
N SER A 33 -8.16 6.84 3.63
CA SER A 33 -6.97 7.19 2.86
C SER A 33 -5.76 6.48 3.45
N LEU A 34 -4.77 6.23 2.62
CA LEU A 34 -3.52 5.60 3.04
C LEU A 34 -2.35 6.21 2.26
N ARG A 35 -1.14 6.00 2.77
CA ARG A 35 0.08 6.37 2.08
C ARG A 35 0.63 5.16 1.34
N GLY A 36 1.13 5.36 0.14
CA GLY A 36 1.76 4.31 -0.65
C GLY A 36 2.84 4.85 -1.56
N ILE A 37 3.77 3.98 -1.94
CA ILE A 37 4.81 4.28 -2.90
C ILE A 37 4.44 3.56 -4.20
N ARG A 38 4.26 4.36 -5.26
CA ARG A 38 3.88 3.81 -6.57
C ARG A 38 5.11 3.22 -7.25
N GLU A 39 5.00 1.94 -7.62
CA GLU A 39 5.96 1.24 -8.45
C GLU A 39 5.32 0.87 -9.79
N ALA A 40 6.09 0.25 -10.70
CA ALA A 40 5.60 -0.05 -12.04
C ALA A 40 4.39 -0.98 -12.06
N ARG A 41 4.31 -1.92 -11.10
CA ARG A 41 3.28 -2.97 -11.10
C ARG A 41 2.48 -3.06 -9.81
N PHE A 42 2.88 -2.35 -8.77
CA PHE A 42 2.23 -2.40 -7.47
C PHE A 42 2.38 -1.08 -6.74
N ILE A 43 1.56 -0.92 -5.72
CA ILE A 43 1.68 0.16 -4.75
C ILE A 43 2.16 -0.47 -3.45
N GLN A 44 3.29 -0.01 -2.94
CA GLN A 44 3.86 -0.49 -1.69
C GLN A 44 3.33 0.36 -0.54
N CYS A 45 2.72 -0.29 0.44
CA CYS A 45 2.10 0.40 1.57
C CYS A 45 2.36 -0.36 2.88
N SER A 46 1.86 0.18 3.98
CA SER A 46 1.98 -0.48 5.28
C SER A 46 1.32 -1.85 5.27
N SER A 47 1.95 -2.82 5.90
CA SER A 47 1.36 -4.16 6.10
C SER A 47 0.12 -4.14 7.00
N ASP A 48 -0.15 -3.04 7.69
CA ASP A 48 -1.33 -2.88 8.55
C ASP A 48 -2.57 -2.45 7.77
N GLU A 49 -2.44 -2.07 6.49
CA GLU A 49 -3.57 -1.66 5.67
C GLU A 49 -4.49 -2.85 5.33
N ASP A 50 -5.81 -2.60 5.30
CA ASP A 50 -6.82 -3.61 4.97
C ASP A 50 -7.17 -3.58 3.49
N ILE A 51 -6.16 -3.70 2.63
CA ILE A 51 -6.40 -3.75 1.18
C ILE A 51 -6.67 -5.19 0.77
N GLN A 52 -7.70 -5.39 -0.05
CA GLN A 52 -8.11 -6.71 -0.55
C GLN A 52 -8.12 -6.70 -2.08
N VAL A 53 -7.99 -7.88 -2.66
CA VAL A 53 -8.17 -8.06 -4.10
C VAL A 53 -9.58 -7.60 -4.49
N GLY A 54 -9.66 -6.80 -5.55
CA GLY A 54 -10.92 -6.18 -6.00
C GLY A 54 -11.09 -4.75 -5.50
N ASP A 55 -10.33 -4.32 -4.51
CA ASP A 55 -10.35 -2.92 -4.06
C ASP A 55 -9.73 -2.01 -5.11
N MET A 56 -10.01 -0.72 -4.99
CA MET A 56 -9.44 0.30 -5.84
C MET A 56 -8.67 1.32 -4.98
N LEU A 57 -7.50 1.70 -5.45
CA LEU A 57 -6.71 2.80 -4.88
C LEU A 57 -6.72 3.94 -5.87
N VAL A 58 -7.07 5.13 -5.39
CA VAL A 58 -7.16 6.34 -6.23
C VAL A 58 -6.16 7.36 -5.73
N SER A 59 -5.23 7.77 -6.60
CA SER A 59 -4.25 8.80 -6.25
C SER A 59 -4.95 10.10 -5.94
N ALA A 60 -4.71 10.64 -4.75
CA ALA A 60 -5.24 11.95 -4.37
C ALA A 60 -4.58 13.10 -5.15
N VAL A 61 -3.41 12.86 -5.74
CA VAL A 61 -2.66 13.85 -6.50
C VAL A 61 -3.10 13.87 -7.97
N SER A 62 -3.11 12.71 -8.63
CA SER A 62 -3.37 12.64 -10.07
C SER A 62 -4.80 12.24 -10.43
N GLY A 63 -5.53 11.64 -9.51
CA GLY A 63 -6.84 11.06 -9.78
C GLY A 63 -6.80 9.71 -10.48
N GLU A 64 -5.62 9.19 -10.79
CA GLU A 64 -5.49 7.85 -11.38
C GLU A 64 -6.01 6.80 -10.39
N TYR A 65 -6.66 5.77 -10.93
CA TYR A 65 -7.14 4.67 -10.11
C TYR A 65 -6.48 3.36 -10.52
N PHE A 66 -6.30 2.50 -9.51
CA PHE A 66 -5.59 1.24 -9.65
C PHE A 66 -6.45 0.13 -9.06
N HIS A 67 -6.84 -0.84 -9.89
CA HIS A 67 -7.58 -2.02 -9.42
C HIS A 67 -6.61 -3.04 -8.86
N VAL A 68 -6.79 -3.40 -7.61
CA VAL A 68 -5.94 -4.37 -6.93
C VAL A 68 -6.30 -5.78 -7.39
N THR A 69 -5.31 -6.46 -7.97
CA THR A 69 -5.49 -7.83 -8.52
C THR A 69 -4.82 -8.90 -7.69
N LYS A 70 -3.82 -8.52 -6.87
CA LYS A 70 -3.05 -9.45 -6.06
C LYS A 70 -2.45 -8.71 -4.88
N ILE A 71 -2.39 -9.37 -3.73
CA ILE A 71 -1.72 -8.87 -2.54
C ILE A 71 -0.54 -9.78 -2.23
N SER A 72 0.60 -9.16 -1.92
CA SER A 72 1.80 -9.85 -1.46
C SER A 72 2.40 -9.08 -0.29
N TYR A 73 3.21 -9.75 0.53
CA TYR A 73 3.87 -9.13 1.67
C TYR A 73 5.37 -9.37 1.59
N GLU A 74 6.15 -8.36 1.96
CA GLU A 74 7.55 -8.57 2.29
C GLU A 74 7.63 -9.04 3.73
N ILE A 75 8.39 -10.11 3.95
CA ILE A 75 8.50 -10.74 5.26
C ILE A 75 9.98 -10.78 5.65
N VAL A 76 10.27 -10.31 6.87
CA VAL A 76 11.59 -10.44 7.48
C VAL A 76 11.42 -11.18 8.81
N GLY A 77 12.02 -12.37 8.90
CA GLY A 77 11.73 -13.26 10.01
C GLY A 77 10.26 -13.68 9.97
N ASN A 78 9.52 -13.39 11.04
CA ASN A 78 8.08 -13.67 11.13
C ASN A 78 7.23 -12.40 11.02
N THR A 79 7.81 -11.29 10.53
CA THR A 79 7.12 -10.01 10.48
C THR A 79 6.84 -9.60 9.04
N ASN A 80 5.59 -9.27 8.74
CA ASN A 80 5.22 -8.61 7.50
C ASN A 80 5.70 -7.16 7.58
N THR A 81 6.68 -6.77 6.76
CA THR A 81 7.30 -5.44 6.83
C THR A 81 6.62 -4.42 5.92
N SER A 82 6.04 -4.88 4.82
CA SER A 82 5.24 -4.03 3.93
C SER A 82 4.32 -4.90 3.08
N MET A 83 3.35 -4.25 2.44
CA MET A 83 2.40 -4.88 1.53
C MET A 83 2.64 -4.36 0.11
N GLN A 84 2.57 -5.24 -0.87
CA GLN A 84 2.52 -4.86 -2.28
C GLN A 84 1.11 -5.14 -2.82
N ALA A 85 0.42 -4.08 -3.19
CA ALA A 85 -0.88 -4.18 -3.85
C ALA A 85 -0.68 -4.10 -5.36
N TYR A 86 -0.68 -5.24 -6.03
CA TYR A 86 -0.49 -5.32 -7.48
C TYR A 86 -1.74 -4.87 -8.22
N PHE A 87 -1.54 -4.19 -9.34
CA PHE A 87 -2.63 -3.68 -10.16
C PHE A 87 -2.40 -3.94 -11.64
N LEU A 88 -3.47 -3.87 -12.41
CA LEU A 88 -3.44 -3.81 -13.87
C LEU A 88 -3.78 -2.38 -14.32
N HIS A 89 -3.10 -1.96 -15.36
CA HIS A 89 -3.46 -0.74 -16.08
C HIS A 89 -4.52 -1.00 -17.11
#